data_3818749d6b97ae59925f8f9283e0a693
#
_entry.id   3818749d6b97ae59925f8f9283e0a693
#
_cell.length_a   1.000
_cell.length_b   1.000
_cell.length_c   1.000
_cell.angle_alpha   90.00
_cell.angle_beta   90.00
_cell.angle_gamma   90.00
#
_symmetry.space_group_name_H-M   'P 1'
#
loop_
_entity.id
_entity.type
_entity.pdbx_description
1 polymer ?
#
loop_
_entity_poly.entity_id
_entity_poly.type
_entity_poly.pdbx_seq_one_letter_code
_entity_poly.pdbx_strand_id
1 'polypeptide(L)'
;METTNFISVPTFSLTPNRLSLYNSICKEVGGVKEKLQRISRTEKEQLLANLHGGEYTSETRWHEFKLSESGRKTMQLKINWLYFMAKSRYKKTLGGAEIYNFKINFMTLTLPAKQMHPTAEITKTAFNQFLTEVRDLYKMENYVWRIEFQKNGNVHYHIVTDTFTEFYQVQKIWNRCLSKMGYVAEYHKKHALMSLNDYVKEYSDNGKNTFDVLKRRYFSGKALNWSSPNSVDVKSVTSGKKIAFYISKYFGKKQDDRNNCNALDTKENSTGIRLWFCSRSLSKLNKISDFIEPFKFDLLAIVTAVKDTLEVIHEYCTSYFFSFSNLLPDGKEIMHKILYRYAKKNGYDPQLS
;
A
#
# COMPACT_ATOMS: atom_id res chain seq x y z
N MET A 1 -21.21 -42.57 -16.57
CA MET A 1 -21.12 -41.45 -15.61
C MET A 1 -19.69 -41.42 -15.10
N GLU A 2 -18.92 -40.41 -15.39
CA GLU A 2 -17.59 -40.26 -14.80
C GLU A 2 -17.75 -40.00 -13.30
N THR A 3 -17.20 -40.84 -12.49
CA THR A 3 -17.20 -40.69 -11.04
C THR A 3 -16.27 -39.52 -10.71
N THR A 4 -16.83 -38.45 -10.19
CA THR A 4 -16.07 -37.31 -9.68
C THR A 4 -15.58 -37.64 -8.27
N ASN A 5 -14.27 -37.84 -8.10
CA ASN A 5 -13.68 -38.07 -6.79
C ASN A 5 -13.09 -36.77 -6.24
N PHE A 6 -13.30 -36.49 -4.95
CA PHE A 6 -12.64 -35.42 -4.24
C PHE A 6 -11.46 -35.96 -3.44
N ILE A 7 -10.29 -35.43 -3.67
CA ILE A 7 -9.06 -35.89 -3.02
C ILE A 7 -8.37 -34.71 -2.30
N SER A 8 -7.69 -35.04 -1.21
CA SER A 8 -6.85 -34.08 -0.47
C SER A 8 -5.43 -34.15 -1.01
N VAL A 9 -4.91 -33.02 -1.47
CA VAL A 9 -3.57 -32.95 -2.11
C VAL A 9 -2.68 -31.95 -1.37
N PRO A 10 -1.48 -32.36 -0.92
CA PRO A 10 -0.51 -31.46 -0.34
C PRO A 10 -0.16 -30.31 -1.29
N THR A 11 -0.29 -29.10 -0.77
CA THR A 11 -0.18 -27.86 -1.54
C THR A 11 0.69 -26.85 -0.79
N PHE A 12 1.43 -26.04 -1.50
CA PHE A 12 2.12 -24.89 -0.90
C PHE A 12 1.63 -23.58 -1.47
N SER A 13 1.86 -22.51 -0.74
CA SER A 13 1.80 -21.15 -1.29
C SER A 13 2.99 -20.32 -0.83
N LEU A 14 3.58 -19.60 -1.78
CA LEU A 14 4.78 -18.79 -1.57
C LEU A 14 4.50 -17.33 -1.93
N THR A 15 4.97 -16.44 -1.06
CA THR A 15 5.00 -14.99 -1.26
C THR A 15 6.39 -14.46 -0.85
N PRO A 16 6.74 -13.19 -1.13
CA PRO A 16 8.02 -12.62 -0.71
C PRO A 16 8.37 -12.67 0.77
N ASN A 17 7.39 -12.93 1.63
CA ASN A 17 7.57 -12.93 3.09
C ASN A 17 6.87 -14.08 3.83
N ARG A 18 6.29 -15.04 3.10
CA ARG A 18 5.58 -16.17 3.71
C ARG A 18 5.59 -17.40 2.83
N LEU A 19 5.90 -18.55 3.42
CA LEU A 19 5.60 -19.88 2.90
C LEU A 19 4.44 -20.47 3.71
N SER A 20 3.48 -21.08 3.07
CA SER A 20 2.44 -21.83 3.76
C SER A 20 2.28 -23.22 3.12
N LEU A 21 2.18 -24.24 3.96
CA LEU A 21 1.97 -25.64 3.60
C LEU A 21 0.59 -26.07 4.10
N TYR A 22 -0.22 -26.63 3.24
CA TYR A 22 -1.60 -27.01 3.55
C TYR A 22 -2.11 -28.08 2.58
N ASN A 23 -3.22 -28.73 2.92
CA ASN A 23 -3.91 -29.62 1.99
C ASN A 23 -5.01 -28.87 1.23
N SER A 24 -5.04 -29.02 -0.09
CA SER A 24 -6.13 -28.55 -0.94
C SER A 24 -7.06 -29.69 -1.29
N ILE A 25 -8.36 -29.45 -1.23
CA ILE A 25 -9.34 -30.36 -1.81
C ILE A 25 -9.38 -30.12 -3.32
N CYS A 26 -9.18 -31.17 -4.10
CA CYS A 26 -9.17 -31.14 -5.56
C CYS A 26 -10.23 -32.09 -6.10
N LYS A 27 -10.76 -31.75 -7.26
CA LYS A 27 -11.60 -32.67 -8.06
C LYS A 27 -10.66 -33.46 -8.98
N GLU A 28 -10.80 -34.78 -9.00
CA GLU A 28 -10.07 -35.63 -9.94
C GLU A 28 -11.04 -36.11 -11.02
N VAL A 29 -10.71 -35.81 -12.29
CA VAL A 29 -11.48 -36.21 -13.47
C VAL A 29 -10.48 -36.78 -14.46
N GLY A 30 -10.68 -38.04 -14.87
CA GLY A 30 -9.80 -38.69 -15.86
C GLY A 30 -8.31 -38.72 -15.46
N GLY A 31 -7.99 -38.83 -14.16
CA GLY A 31 -6.62 -38.81 -13.64
C GLY A 31 -5.97 -37.42 -13.54
N VAL A 32 -6.69 -36.37 -13.92
CA VAL A 32 -6.23 -34.97 -13.80
C VAL A 32 -6.74 -34.35 -12.51
N LYS A 33 -5.84 -33.80 -11.71
CA LYS A 33 -6.15 -33.10 -10.45
C LYS A 33 -6.44 -31.64 -10.72
N GLU A 34 -7.68 -31.23 -10.59
CA GLU A 34 -8.10 -29.84 -10.74
C GLU A 34 -8.35 -29.21 -9.36
N LYS A 35 -7.69 -28.07 -9.08
CA LYS A 35 -8.00 -27.26 -7.89
C LYS A 35 -9.43 -26.73 -8.02
N LEU A 36 -10.25 -26.96 -7.00
CA LEU A 36 -11.57 -26.33 -6.93
C LEU A 36 -11.39 -24.81 -6.99
N GLN A 37 -12.03 -24.21 -7.99
CA GLN A 37 -12.06 -22.74 -8.06
C GLN A 37 -12.77 -22.20 -6.81
N ARG A 38 -12.18 -21.21 -6.19
CA ARG A 38 -12.85 -20.49 -5.10
C ARG A 38 -14.10 -19.83 -5.68
N ILE A 39 -15.24 -20.27 -5.22
CA ILE A 39 -16.51 -19.58 -5.47
C ILE A 39 -16.35 -18.14 -5.01
N SER A 40 -16.67 -17.18 -5.86
CA SER A 40 -16.63 -15.77 -5.51
C SER A 40 -17.55 -15.51 -4.31
N ARG A 41 -17.31 -14.45 -3.55
CA ARG A 41 -18.18 -14.10 -2.43
C ARG A 41 -19.63 -13.90 -2.88
N THR A 42 -19.82 -13.27 -4.02
CA THR A 42 -21.13 -13.02 -4.65
C THR A 42 -21.83 -14.34 -4.99
N GLU A 43 -21.13 -15.29 -5.62
CA GLU A 43 -21.67 -16.61 -5.93
C GLU A 43 -22.02 -17.39 -4.66
N LYS A 44 -21.18 -17.30 -3.62
CA LYS A 44 -21.46 -17.92 -2.33
C LYS A 44 -22.68 -17.32 -1.63
N GLU A 45 -22.82 -16.00 -1.66
CA GLU A 45 -23.95 -15.27 -1.10
C GLU A 45 -25.24 -15.59 -1.89
N GLN A 46 -25.18 -15.68 -3.22
CA GLN A 46 -26.28 -16.15 -4.06
C GLN A 46 -26.68 -17.59 -3.78
N LEU A 47 -25.70 -18.48 -3.64
CA LEU A 47 -25.95 -19.90 -3.29
C LEU A 47 -26.64 -20.03 -1.92
N LEU A 48 -26.19 -19.26 -0.94
CA LEU A 48 -26.78 -19.23 0.40
C LEU A 48 -28.20 -18.65 0.39
N ALA A 49 -28.43 -17.57 -0.37
CA ALA A 49 -29.77 -16.99 -0.56
C ALA A 49 -30.73 -17.99 -1.21
N ASN A 50 -30.30 -18.68 -2.25
CA ASN A 50 -31.09 -19.71 -2.93
C ASN A 50 -31.40 -20.90 -2.01
N LEU A 51 -30.45 -21.32 -1.14
CA LEU A 51 -30.65 -22.40 -0.17
C LEU A 51 -31.65 -22.04 0.93
N HIS A 52 -31.73 -20.77 1.30
CA HIS A 52 -32.59 -20.29 2.38
C HIS A 52 -33.87 -19.60 1.89
N GLY A 53 -34.15 -19.64 0.59
CA GLY A 53 -35.39 -19.07 0.00
C GLY A 53 -35.48 -17.54 0.09
N GLY A 54 -34.36 -16.86 0.27
CA GLY A 54 -34.28 -15.39 0.32
C GLY A 54 -33.96 -14.77 -1.02
N GLU A 55 -34.54 -13.59 -1.32
CA GLU A 55 -34.12 -12.78 -2.45
C GLU A 55 -32.72 -12.23 -2.20
N TYR A 56 -31.82 -12.43 -3.16
CA TYR A 56 -30.51 -11.78 -3.15
C TYR A 56 -30.68 -10.32 -3.58
N THR A 57 -30.73 -9.43 -2.59
CA THR A 57 -30.57 -7.99 -2.86
C THR A 57 -29.09 -7.69 -2.90
N SER A 58 -28.57 -7.35 -4.07
CA SER A 58 -27.24 -6.76 -4.21
C SER A 58 -27.27 -5.34 -3.64
N GLU A 59 -27.44 -5.22 -2.33
CA GLU A 59 -27.12 -3.96 -1.69
C GLU A 59 -25.66 -3.67 -2.00
N THR A 60 -25.43 -2.69 -2.87
CA THR A 60 -24.11 -2.08 -3.01
C THR A 60 -23.72 -1.58 -1.63
N ARG A 61 -22.97 -2.41 -0.90
CA ARG A 61 -22.53 -2.05 0.45
C ARG A 61 -21.78 -0.76 0.35
N TRP A 62 -22.37 0.30 0.84
CA TRP A 62 -21.66 1.53 1.11
C TRP A 62 -20.47 1.20 2.01
N HIS A 63 -19.27 1.27 1.43
CA HIS A 63 -18.04 1.07 2.18
C HIS A 63 -17.79 2.33 2.99
N GLU A 64 -18.24 2.35 4.22
CA GLU A 64 -18.03 3.37 5.23
C GLU A 64 -16.54 3.64 5.45
N PHE A 65 -15.79 4.08 4.44
CA PHE A 65 -14.35 4.35 4.51
C PHE A 65 -13.51 3.32 5.30
N LYS A 66 -14.02 2.08 5.38
CA LYS A 66 -13.38 1.00 6.12
C LYS A 66 -12.71 0.02 5.18
N LEU A 67 -11.39 -0.07 5.28
CA LEU A 67 -10.64 -1.07 4.53
C LEU A 67 -10.92 -2.46 5.10
N SER A 68 -11.48 -3.36 4.28
CA SER A 68 -11.73 -4.74 4.67
C SER A 68 -10.42 -5.47 5.03
N GLU A 69 -10.49 -6.47 5.89
CA GLU A 69 -9.31 -7.26 6.25
C GLU A 69 -8.67 -7.94 5.02
N SER A 70 -9.49 -8.43 4.09
CA SER A 70 -9.01 -9.00 2.82
C SER A 70 -8.32 -7.95 1.96
N GLY A 71 -8.89 -6.75 1.83
CA GLY A 71 -8.27 -5.62 1.13
C GLY A 71 -6.93 -5.24 1.73
N ARG A 72 -6.85 -5.16 3.07
CA ARG A 72 -5.61 -4.89 3.80
C ARG A 72 -4.54 -5.95 3.55
N LYS A 73 -4.89 -7.25 3.67
CA LYS A 73 -3.97 -8.37 3.38
C LYS A 73 -3.47 -8.33 1.93
N THR A 74 -4.36 -8.03 0.99
CA THR A 74 -4.00 -7.90 -0.43
C THR A 74 -3.05 -6.73 -0.66
N MET A 75 -3.35 -5.57 -0.11
CA MET A 75 -2.49 -4.39 -0.21
C MET A 75 -1.09 -4.66 0.39
N GLN A 76 -1.00 -5.29 1.56
CA GLN A 76 0.26 -5.70 2.17
C GLN A 76 1.06 -6.65 1.26
N LEU A 77 0.38 -7.62 0.63
CA LEU A 77 1.01 -8.51 -0.34
C LEU A 77 1.62 -7.74 -1.52
N LYS A 78 0.90 -6.72 -2.06
CA LYS A 78 1.43 -5.90 -3.17
C LYS A 78 2.65 -5.08 -2.74
N ILE A 79 2.68 -4.54 -1.52
CA ILE A 79 3.83 -3.83 -0.98
C ILE A 79 5.02 -4.78 -0.75
N ASN A 80 4.79 -6.01 -0.28
CA ASN A 80 5.84 -7.01 -0.13
C ASN A 80 6.46 -7.38 -1.48
N TRP A 81 5.65 -7.52 -2.54
CA TRP A 81 6.14 -7.72 -3.90
C TRP A 81 6.95 -6.52 -4.40
N LEU A 82 6.45 -5.31 -4.20
CA LEU A 82 7.16 -4.08 -4.55
C LEU A 82 8.54 -4.05 -3.87
N TYR A 83 8.59 -4.31 -2.56
CA TYR A 83 9.84 -4.34 -1.81
C TYR A 83 10.79 -5.44 -2.26
N PHE A 84 10.28 -6.63 -2.51
CA PHE A 84 11.08 -7.77 -2.97
C PHE A 84 11.77 -7.46 -4.31
N MET A 85 11.02 -6.91 -5.26
CA MET A 85 11.49 -6.62 -6.61
C MET A 85 12.35 -5.36 -6.69
N ALA A 86 12.14 -4.38 -5.81
CA ALA A 86 12.89 -3.13 -5.81
C ALA A 86 14.37 -3.37 -5.56
N LYS A 87 15.23 -2.69 -6.32
CA LYS A 87 16.70 -2.73 -6.16
C LYS A 87 17.15 -1.60 -5.25
N SER A 88 18.14 -1.86 -4.40
CA SER A 88 18.84 -0.79 -3.67
C SER A 88 19.67 0.03 -4.64
N ARG A 89 19.59 1.34 -4.53
CA ARG A 89 20.25 2.30 -5.43
C ARG A 89 20.89 3.42 -4.64
N TYR A 90 21.93 4.00 -5.25
CA TYR A 90 22.59 5.20 -4.74
C TYR A 90 22.31 6.35 -5.69
N LYS A 91 21.79 7.45 -5.16
CA LYS A 91 21.63 8.71 -5.89
C LYS A 91 22.55 9.74 -5.26
N LYS A 92 23.32 10.44 -6.09
CA LYS A 92 24.06 11.63 -5.68
C LYS A 92 23.16 12.84 -5.81
N THR A 93 23.27 13.79 -4.89
CA THR A 93 22.64 15.10 -5.06
C THR A 93 23.29 15.84 -6.23
N LEU A 94 22.56 16.79 -6.81
CA LEU A 94 23.06 17.67 -7.88
C LEU A 94 24.36 18.39 -7.50
N GLY A 95 24.61 18.62 -6.20
CA GLY A 95 25.84 19.19 -5.69
C GLY A 95 26.97 18.19 -5.43
N GLY A 96 26.77 16.89 -5.68
CA GLY A 96 27.78 15.84 -5.49
C GLY A 96 28.14 15.50 -4.06
N ALA A 97 27.57 16.21 -3.05
CA ALA A 97 27.97 16.15 -1.66
C ALA A 97 27.26 15.03 -0.85
N GLU A 98 26.10 14.57 -1.27
CA GLU A 98 25.35 13.56 -0.53
C GLU A 98 24.97 12.36 -1.42
N ILE A 99 25.16 11.17 -0.85
CA ILE A 99 24.75 9.91 -1.48
C ILE A 99 23.52 9.40 -0.76
N TYR A 100 22.39 9.39 -1.44
CA TYR A 100 21.17 8.77 -0.93
C TYR A 100 21.13 7.30 -1.32
N ASN A 101 21.11 6.43 -0.33
CA ASN A 101 20.77 5.03 -0.52
C ASN A 101 19.26 4.88 -0.36
N PHE A 102 18.58 4.41 -1.39
CA PHE A 102 17.15 4.12 -1.30
C PHE A 102 16.80 2.78 -1.95
N LYS A 103 15.72 2.20 -1.49
CA LYS A 103 15.11 1.03 -2.11
C LYS A 103 13.64 1.30 -2.43
N ILE A 104 12.96 1.96 -1.51
CA ILE A 104 11.55 2.35 -1.61
C ILE A 104 11.38 3.76 -1.10
N ASN A 105 10.53 4.54 -1.76
CA ASN A 105 10.07 5.83 -1.30
C ASN A 105 8.65 5.73 -0.73
N PHE A 106 8.44 6.43 0.38
CA PHE A 106 7.13 6.72 0.94
C PHE A 106 6.83 8.19 0.77
N MET A 107 5.69 8.50 0.17
CA MET A 107 5.16 9.85 0.07
C MET A 107 3.88 9.95 0.88
N THR A 108 3.74 11.00 1.67
CA THR A 108 2.50 11.36 2.35
C THR A 108 2.07 12.72 1.84
N LEU A 109 0.85 12.79 1.32
CA LEU A 109 0.24 14.03 0.84
C LEU A 109 -0.87 14.45 1.80
N THR A 110 -0.84 15.72 2.18
CA THR A 110 -1.79 16.33 3.14
C THR A 110 -2.49 17.53 2.53
N LEU A 111 -3.66 17.85 3.06
CA LEU A 111 -4.30 19.14 2.77
C LEU A 111 -3.70 20.22 3.70
N PRO A 112 -3.34 21.40 3.18
CA PRO A 112 -2.75 22.48 3.98
C PRO A 112 -3.79 23.27 4.78
N ALA A 113 -5.07 23.10 4.50
CA ALA A 113 -6.20 23.72 5.16
C ALA A 113 -7.27 22.67 5.52
N LYS A 114 -8.32 23.12 6.24
CA LYS A 114 -9.49 22.26 6.50
C LYS A 114 -10.09 21.78 5.18
N GLN A 115 -10.49 20.52 5.13
CA GLN A 115 -11.11 19.94 3.94
C GLN A 115 -12.38 20.68 3.55
N MET A 116 -12.46 21.10 2.27
CA MET A 116 -13.55 21.91 1.71
C MET A 116 -14.37 21.15 0.66
N HIS A 117 -13.86 20.03 0.19
CA HIS A 117 -14.50 19.20 -0.85
C HIS A 117 -14.61 17.75 -0.38
N PRO A 118 -15.60 16.99 -0.87
CA PRO A 118 -15.65 15.55 -0.61
C PRO A 118 -14.36 14.84 -1.02
N THR A 119 -14.00 13.81 -0.27
CA THR A 119 -12.78 13.01 -0.55
C THR A 119 -12.76 12.44 -1.96
N ALA A 120 -13.93 12.04 -2.49
CA ALA A 120 -14.05 11.54 -3.86
C ALA A 120 -13.66 12.60 -4.89
N GLU A 121 -14.05 13.85 -4.70
CA GLU A 121 -13.72 14.96 -5.58
C GLU A 121 -12.23 15.28 -5.53
N ILE A 122 -11.64 15.38 -4.33
CA ILE A 122 -10.20 15.60 -4.15
C ILE A 122 -9.40 14.50 -4.83
N THR A 123 -9.84 13.24 -4.65
CA THR A 123 -9.19 12.08 -5.26
C THR A 123 -9.26 12.12 -6.78
N LYS A 124 -10.43 12.46 -7.31
CA LYS A 124 -10.71 12.46 -8.76
C LYS A 124 -10.00 13.62 -9.48
N THR A 125 -9.86 14.76 -8.83
CA THR A 125 -9.25 15.97 -9.41
C THR A 125 -7.78 16.12 -9.00
N ALA A 126 -7.50 16.59 -7.77
CA ALA A 126 -6.16 16.93 -7.34
C ALA A 126 -5.22 15.71 -7.28
N PHE A 127 -5.67 14.61 -6.66
CA PHE A 127 -4.82 13.44 -6.49
C PHE A 127 -4.54 12.69 -7.81
N ASN A 128 -5.54 12.52 -8.67
CA ASN A 128 -5.33 11.89 -9.98
C ASN A 128 -4.41 12.73 -10.87
N GLN A 129 -4.58 14.07 -10.88
CA GLN A 129 -3.67 14.95 -11.60
C GLN A 129 -2.25 14.84 -11.06
N PHE A 130 -2.07 14.93 -9.74
CA PHE A 130 -0.78 14.74 -9.08
C PHE A 130 -0.13 13.40 -9.47
N LEU A 131 -0.88 12.30 -9.34
CA LEU A 131 -0.36 10.96 -9.63
C LEU A 131 0.06 10.82 -11.10
N THR A 132 -0.68 11.40 -12.03
CA THR A 132 -0.35 11.40 -13.45
C THR A 132 0.96 12.16 -13.69
N GLU A 133 1.09 13.37 -13.17
CA GLU A 133 2.27 14.21 -13.38
C GLU A 133 3.54 13.60 -12.75
N VAL A 134 3.43 13.05 -11.53
CA VAL A 134 4.57 12.38 -10.87
C VAL A 134 4.98 11.12 -11.61
N ARG A 135 4.01 10.34 -12.12
CA ARG A 135 4.30 9.18 -12.95
C ARG A 135 5.04 9.56 -14.24
N ASP A 136 4.61 10.62 -14.90
CA ASP A 136 5.22 11.06 -16.16
C ASP A 136 6.61 11.66 -15.93
N LEU A 137 6.78 12.47 -14.87
CA LEU A 137 8.05 13.12 -14.54
C LEU A 137 9.13 12.10 -14.12
N TYR A 138 8.77 11.12 -13.27
CA TYR A 138 9.73 10.17 -12.72
C TYR A 138 9.68 8.79 -13.36
N LYS A 139 8.84 8.60 -14.38
CA LYS A 139 8.56 7.30 -15.00
C LYS A 139 8.15 6.25 -13.94
N MET A 140 7.32 6.69 -13.00
CA MET A 140 6.89 5.86 -11.87
C MET A 140 5.86 4.82 -12.31
N GLU A 141 6.29 3.58 -12.50
CA GLU A 141 5.43 2.47 -12.98
C GLU A 141 4.86 1.63 -11.85
N ASN A 142 5.64 1.45 -10.78
CA ASN A 142 5.30 0.56 -9.68
C ASN A 142 4.98 1.36 -8.42
N TYR A 143 3.73 1.28 -7.98
CA TYR A 143 3.28 2.00 -6.78
C TYR A 143 2.06 1.34 -6.15
N VAL A 144 1.90 1.60 -4.86
CA VAL A 144 0.68 1.33 -4.08
C VAL A 144 0.31 2.62 -3.36
N TRP A 145 -0.96 3.00 -3.39
CA TRP A 145 -1.42 4.11 -2.57
C TRP A 145 -2.63 3.73 -1.71
N ARG A 146 -2.82 4.47 -0.62
CA ARG A 146 -3.93 4.34 0.32
C ARG A 146 -4.41 5.72 0.78
N ILE A 147 -5.72 5.83 0.98
CA ILE A 147 -6.37 6.92 1.70
C ILE A 147 -6.39 6.60 3.20
N GLU A 148 -6.10 7.59 4.03
CA GLU A 148 -6.28 7.61 5.47
C GLU A 148 -6.89 8.96 5.88
N PHE A 149 -7.68 9.00 6.96
CA PHE A 149 -8.19 10.24 7.51
C PHE A 149 -7.40 10.65 8.74
N GLN A 150 -7.08 11.93 8.83
CA GLN A 150 -6.48 12.53 10.02
C GLN A 150 -7.53 12.69 11.12
N LYS A 151 -7.08 12.91 12.35
CA LYS A 151 -7.97 13.20 13.47
C LYS A 151 -8.88 14.41 13.27
N ASN A 152 -8.47 15.37 12.44
CA ASN A 152 -9.25 16.56 12.08
C ASN A 152 -10.21 16.31 10.88
N GLY A 153 -10.32 15.08 10.40
CA GLY A 153 -11.17 14.71 9.28
C GLY A 153 -10.56 14.95 7.89
N ASN A 154 -9.37 15.54 7.79
CA ASN A 154 -8.74 15.75 6.49
C ASN A 154 -8.24 14.45 5.88
N VAL A 155 -8.41 14.30 4.58
CA VAL A 155 -7.88 13.17 3.84
C VAL A 155 -6.35 13.22 3.74
N HIS A 156 -5.73 12.05 3.89
CA HIS A 156 -4.32 11.79 3.66
C HIS A 156 -4.14 10.75 2.55
N TYR A 157 -3.16 10.96 1.69
CA TYR A 157 -2.74 9.93 0.72
C TYR A 157 -1.35 9.44 1.08
N HIS A 158 -1.20 8.14 1.26
CA HIS A 158 0.07 7.47 1.43
C HIS A 158 0.41 6.72 0.15
N ILE A 159 1.58 6.96 -0.41
CA ILE A 159 2.05 6.33 -1.64
C ILE A 159 3.38 5.64 -1.36
N VAL A 160 3.51 4.41 -1.84
CA VAL A 160 4.75 3.62 -1.79
C VAL A 160 5.17 3.29 -3.20
N THR A 161 6.43 3.53 -3.55
CA THR A 161 6.97 3.27 -4.90
C THR A 161 8.43 2.84 -4.83
N ASP A 162 8.90 2.12 -5.85
CA ASP A 162 10.31 1.80 -6.07
C ASP A 162 11.06 2.88 -6.88
N THR A 163 10.41 4.03 -7.13
CA THR A 163 10.96 5.16 -7.86
C THR A 163 11.42 6.24 -6.89
N PHE A 164 12.63 6.78 -7.10
CA PHE A 164 13.10 7.92 -6.32
C PHE A 164 12.35 9.19 -6.75
N THR A 165 11.85 9.95 -5.77
CA THR A 165 11.17 11.22 -5.99
C THR A 165 11.75 12.29 -5.07
N GLU A 166 11.94 13.49 -5.60
CA GLU A 166 12.49 14.62 -4.85
C GLU A 166 11.40 15.39 -4.14
N PHE A 167 11.61 15.67 -2.85
CA PHE A 167 10.65 16.37 -1.99
C PHE A 167 10.10 17.67 -2.61
N TYR A 168 10.98 18.56 -3.07
CA TYR A 168 10.56 19.87 -3.58
C TYR A 168 9.72 19.78 -4.85
N GLN A 169 10.01 18.84 -5.74
CA GLN A 169 9.23 18.65 -6.97
C GLN A 169 7.86 18.04 -6.64
N VAL A 170 7.82 17.05 -5.78
CA VAL A 170 6.57 16.44 -5.32
C VAL A 170 5.68 17.48 -4.64
N GLN A 171 6.26 18.32 -3.75
CA GLN A 171 5.54 19.39 -3.06
C GLN A 171 5.02 20.45 -4.06
N LYS A 172 5.83 20.86 -5.03
CA LYS A 172 5.44 21.84 -6.06
C LYS A 172 4.26 21.35 -6.88
N ILE A 173 4.29 20.07 -7.31
CA ILE A 173 3.20 19.47 -8.09
C ILE A 173 1.93 19.39 -7.22
N TRP A 174 2.04 18.87 -6.00
CA TRP A 174 0.89 18.71 -5.11
C TRP A 174 0.24 20.04 -4.76
N ASN A 175 1.03 21.05 -4.34
CA ASN A 175 0.54 22.40 -4.05
C ASN A 175 -0.15 23.04 -5.25
N ARG A 176 0.36 22.84 -6.47
CA ARG A 176 -0.27 23.34 -7.69
C ARG A 176 -1.62 22.66 -7.94
N CYS A 177 -1.73 21.35 -7.72
CA CYS A 177 -3.00 20.64 -7.83
C CYS A 177 -4.02 21.14 -6.79
N LEU A 178 -3.58 21.34 -5.56
CA LEU A 178 -4.42 21.86 -4.47
C LEU A 178 -4.80 23.34 -4.65
N SER A 179 -3.93 24.13 -5.28
CA SER A 179 -4.22 25.55 -5.58
C SER A 179 -5.42 25.70 -6.49
N LYS A 180 -5.61 24.80 -7.47
CA LYS A 180 -6.79 24.78 -8.35
C LYS A 180 -8.11 24.53 -7.61
N MET A 181 -8.04 23.91 -6.43
CA MET A 181 -9.17 23.65 -5.57
C MET A 181 -9.29 24.65 -4.39
N GLY A 182 -8.51 25.74 -4.41
CA GLY A 182 -8.59 26.79 -3.40
C GLY A 182 -7.83 26.54 -2.09
N TYR A 183 -7.26 25.34 -1.87
CA TYR A 183 -6.62 24.98 -0.58
C TYR A 183 -5.40 25.85 -0.24
N VAL A 184 -4.61 26.27 -1.24
CA VAL A 184 -3.45 27.14 -1.01
C VAL A 184 -3.91 28.55 -0.67
N ALA A 185 -5.00 29.03 -1.27
CA ALA A 185 -5.59 30.33 -0.96
C ALA A 185 -6.12 30.38 0.49
N GLU A 186 -6.81 29.31 0.94
CA GLU A 186 -7.28 29.21 2.34
C GLU A 186 -6.11 29.11 3.33
N TYR A 187 -5.05 28.40 2.98
CA TYR A 187 -3.83 28.37 3.79
C TYR A 187 -3.20 29.77 3.91
N HIS A 188 -3.08 30.49 2.79
CA HIS A 188 -2.60 31.87 2.77
C HIS A 188 -3.47 32.78 3.64
N LYS A 189 -4.79 32.77 3.44
CA LYS A 189 -5.75 33.59 4.19
C LYS A 189 -5.64 33.38 5.70
N LYS A 190 -5.49 32.12 6.14
CA LYS A 190 -5.32 31.78 7.56
C LYS A 190 -4.04 32.38 8.15
N HIS A 191 -2.92 32.34 7.40
CA HIS A 191 -1.60 32.67 7.94
C HIS A 191 -1.16 34.12 7.68
N ALA A 192 -1.73 34.78 6.67
CA ALA A 192 -1.33 36.15 6.28
C ALA A 192 -1.48 37.17 7.41
N LEU A 193 -2.53 37.02 8.23
CA LEU A 193 -2.82 37.91 9.36
C LEU A 193 -2.33 37.36 10.70
N MET A 194 -1.74 36.18 10.73
CA MET A 194 -1.30 35.51 11.97
C MET A 194 0.01 36.16 12.49
N SER A 195 0.04 36.51 13.75
CA SER A 195 1.27 36.96 14.40
C SER A 195 2.21 35.77 14.67
N LEU A 196 3.50 36.03 14.94
CA LEU A 196 4.43 34.98 15.36
C LEU A 196 3.97 34.26 16.63
N ASN A 197 3.43 35.02 17.58
CA ASN A 197 2.96 34.44 18.85
C ASN A 197 1.76 33.52 18.65
N ASP A 198 0.81 33.89 17.80
CA ASP A 198 -0.34 33.06 17.46
C ASP A 198 0.11 31.82 16.72
N TYR A 199 1.06 31.95 15.78
CA TYR A 199 1.62 30.82 15.07
C TYR A 199 2.32 29.84 16.00
N VAL A 200 3.14 30.35 16.93
CA VAL A 200 3.81 29.50 17.93
C VAL A 200 2.79 28.82 18.82
N LYS A 201 1.77 29.52 19.30
CA LYS A 201 0.71 28.97 20.14
C LYS A 201 -0.06 27.85 19.43
N GLU A 202 -0.39 28.03 18.15
CA GLU A 202 -1.15 27.04 17.37
C GLU A 202 -0.32 25.79 17.02
N TYR A 203 0.97 25.97 16.71
CA TYR A 203 1.83 24.88 16.21
C TYR A 203 2.82 24.32 17.25
N SER A 204 2.81 24.81 18.49
CA SER A 204 3.52 24.21 19.61
C SER A 204 2.79 22.95 20.09
N ASP A 205 3.02 21.84 19.39
CA ASP A 205 2.43 20.53 19.68
C ASP A 205 3.25 19.81 20.74
N ASN A 206 2.88 19.97 22.02
CA ASN A 206 3.39 19.20 23.17
C ASN A 206 4.93 18.98 23.18
N GLY A 207 5.69 20.02 22.85
CA GLY A 207 7.16 19.99 22.91
C GLY A 207 7.87 19.35 21.70
N LYS A 208 7.14 18.92 20.69
CA LYS A 208 7.76 18.35 19.46
C LYS A 208 8.46 19.39 18.59
N ASN A 209 7.97 20.64 18.62
CA ASN A 209 8.58 21.74 17.87
C ASN A 209 9.12 22.78 18.85
N THR A 210 10.42 23.05 18.78
CA THR A 210 11.02 24.15 19.57
C THR A 210 10.60 25.51 19.00
N PHE A 211 10.65 26.53 19.84
CA PHE A 211 10.36 27.91 19.45
C PHE A 211 11.17 28.33 18.21
N ASP A 212 12.48 28.02 18.18
CA ASP A 212 13.34 28.37 17.06
C ASP A 212 12.95 27.71 15.74
N VAL A 213 12.47 26.47 15.79
CA VAL A 213 11.95 25.76 14.62
C VAL A 213 10.68 26.45 14.12
N LEU A 214 9.76 26.80 15.02
CA LEU A 214 8.51 27.48 14.66
C LEU A 214 8.77 28.88 14.14
N LYS A 215 9.67 29.62 14.77
CA LYS A 215 10.11 30.96 14.33
C LYS A 215 10.66 30.91 12.90
N ARG A 216 11.58 29.98 12.60
CA ARG A 216 12.09 29.81 11.22
C ARG A 216 10.99 29.49 10.23
N ARG A 217 10.09 28.58 10.55
CA ARG A 217 8.95 28.22 9.69
C ARG A 217 8.04 29.43 9.42
N TYR A 218 7.74 30.23 10.44
CA TYR A 218 6.92 31.43 10.32
C TYR A 218 7.55 32.44 9.36
N PHE A 219 8.82 32.80 9.54
CA PHE A 219 9.51 33.75 8.66
C PHE A 219 9.70 33.22 7.24
N SER A 220 9.97 31.93 7.07
CA SER A 220 10.00 31.29 5.75
C SER A 220 8.63 31.35 5.05
N GLY A 221 7.55 31.08 5.78
CA GLY A 221 6.18 31.20 5.27
C GLY A 221 5.86 32.63 4.86
N LYS A 222 6.18 33.60 5.72
CA LYS A 222 5.98 35.05 5.46
C LYS A 222 6.77 35.52 4.22
N ALA A 223 8.04 35.09 4.09
CA ALA A 223 8.86 35.44 2.93
C ALA A 223 8.30 34.89 1.62
N LEU A 224 7.63 33.74 1.64
CA LEU A 224 6.95 33.15 0.50
C LEU A 224 5.49 33.60 0.37
N ASN A 225 5.06 34.59 1.17
CA ASN A 225 3.67 35.02 1.24
C ASN A 225 2.70 33.83 1.41
N TRP A 226 3.09 32.83 2.20
CA TRP A 226 2.33 31.62 2.50
C TRP A 226 1.81 30.87 1.26
N SER A 227 2.45 31.04 0.10
CA SER A 227 2.04 30.45 -1.17
C SER A 227 2.49 28.98 -1.33
N SER A 228 3.41 28.51 -0.49
CA SER A 228 3.97 27.16 -0.58
C SER A 228 3.85 26.41 0.76
N PRO A 229 2.66 25.88 1.11
CA PRO A 229 2.47 25.10 2.31
C PRO A 229 3.30 23.82 2.29
N ASN A 230 3.77 23.40 3.49
CA ASN A 230 4.41 22.10 3.67
C ASN A 230 3.35 20.99 3.74
N SER A 231 2.90 20.54 2.61
CA SER A 231 1.79 19.59 2.42
C SER A 231 2.26 18.18 2.04
N VAL A 232 3.58 17.94 2.05
CA VAL A 232 4.18 16.67 1.59
C VAL A 232 5.24 16.20 2.59
N ASP A 233 5.34 14.89 2.78
CA ASP A 233 6.48 14.22 3.42
C ASP A 233 6.99 13.13 2.48
N VAL A 234 8.29 13.13 2.18
CA VAL A 234 8.95 12.10 1.34
C VAL A 234 10.05 11.44 2.13
N LYS A 235 10.01 10.12 2.23
CA LYS A 235 10.99 9.32 2.96
C LYS A 235 11.51 8.18 2.11
N SER A 236 12.81 8.15 1.94
CA SER A 236 13.52 7.04 1.31
C SER A 236 13.89 5.99 2.36
N VAL A 237 13.59 4.75 2.09
CA VAL A 237 13.79 3.64 3.03
C VAL A 237 14.57 2.51 2.36
N THR A 238 15.57 2.00 3.06
CA THR A 238 16.45 0.92 2.59
C THR A 238 16.30 -0.36 3.38
N SER A 239 16.05 -0.28 4.68
CA SER A 239 16.02 -1.45 5.56
C SER A 239 14.63 -2.09 5.66
N GLY A 240 14.59 -3.44 5.64
CA GLY A 240 13.36 -4.21 5.80
C GLY A 240 12.61 -3.90 7.10
N LYS A 241 13.34 -3.65 8.21
CA LYS A 241 12.72 -3.26 9.50
C LYS A 241 11.96 -1.94 9.40
N LYS A 242 12.56 -0.92 8.77
CA LYS A 242 11.88 0.37 8.55
C LYS A 242 10.67 0.23 7.64
N ILE A 243 10.76 -0.61 6.60
CA ILE A 243 9.64 -0.87 5.69
C ILE A 243 8.51 -1.59 6.41
N ALA A 244 8.80 -2.62 7.20
CA ALA A 244 7.81 -3.31 8.01
C ALA A 244 7.11 -2.35 8.99
N PHE A 245 7.85 -1.43 9.60
CA PHE A 245 7.30 -0.37 10.45
C PHE A 245 6.34 0.55 9.68
N TYR A 246 6.72 1.03 8.49
CA TYR A 246 5.85 1.88 7.67
C TYR A 246 4.61 1.13 7.17
N ILE A 247 4.77 -0.13 6.75
CA ILE A 247 3.65 -0.98 6.34
C ILE A 247 2.68 -1.16 7.51
N SER A 248 3.19 -1.49 8.69
CA SER A 248 2.36 -1.64 9.89
C SER A 248 1.67 -0.34 10.29
N LYS A 249 2.41 0.77 10.29
CA LYS A 249 1.91 2.08 10.72
C LYS A 249 0.86 2.66 9.79
N TYR A 250 1.08 2.61 8.47
CA TYR A 250 0.23 3.31 7.49
C TYR A 250 -0.68 2.36 6.70
N PHE A 251 -0.32 1.10 6.58
CA PHE A 251 -1.05 0.13 5.76
C PHE A 251 -1.60 -1.06 6.57
N GLY A 252 -1.10 -1.28 7.78
CA GLY A 252 -1.49 -2.40 8.65
C GLY A 252 -2.56 -2.09 9.70
N LYS A 253 -2.78 -0.80 10.02
CA LYS A 253 -3.75 -0.42 11.05
C LYS A 253 -5.16 -0.88 10.69
N LYS A 254 -5.82 -1.52 11.64
CA LYS A 254 -7.27 -1.66 11.67
C LYS A 254 -7.85 -0.29 12.04
N GLN A 255 -7.86 0.64 11.10
CA GLN A 255 -8.44 1.94 11.34
C GLN A 255 -9.92 1.84 11.05
N ASP A 256 -10.72 2.15 12.05
CA ASP A 256 -12.13 2.43 11.86
C ASP A 256 -12.22 3.91 11.48
N ASP A 257 -12.04 4.17 10.17
CA ASP A 257 -12.02 5.53 9.63
C ASP A 257 -13.39 6.21 9.69
N ARG A 258 -14.45 5.48 10.11
CA ARG A 258 -15.83 5.96 10.21
C ARG A 258 -15.96 7.19 11.14
N ASN A 259 -15.20 7.20 12.23
CA ASN A 259 -15.25 8.30 13.21
C ASN A 259 -14.38 9.49 12.81
N ASN A 260 -13.55 9.36 11.76
CA ASN A 260 -12.60 10.38 11.33
C ASN A 260 -12.85 10.86 9.89
N CYS A 261 -13.84 10.31 9.15
CA CYS A 261 -14.17 10.83 7.84
C CYS A 261 -14.74 12.25 7.93
N ASN A 262 -14.56 13.02 6.86
CA ASN A 262 -15.06 14.40 6.83
C ASN A 262 -16.60 14.41 6.74
N ALA A 263 -17.24 15.39 7.39
CA ALA A 263 -18.68 15.57 7.30
C ALA A 263 -19.21 15.78 5.86
N LEU A 264 -18.34 16.18 4.95
CA LEU A 264 -18.65 16.32 3.51
C LEU A 264 -18.72 14.96 2.79
N ASP A 265 -18.22 13.87 3.39
CA ASP A 265 -18.21 12.54 2.79
C ASP A 265 -19.52 11.81 3.12
N THR A 266 -20.58 12.18 2.43
CA THR A 266 -21.90 11.52 2.53
C THR A 266 -21.95 10.22 1.72
N LYS A 267 -23.00 9.41 1.91
CA LYS A 267 -23.21 8.17 1.16
C LYS A 267 -23.27 8.43 -0.35
N GLU A 268 -23.96 9.51 -0.73
CA GLU A 268 -24.20 9.86 -2.14
C GLU A 268 -22.91 10.23 -2.87
N ASN A 269 -22.00 10.98 -2.24
CA ASN A 269 -20.78 11.46 -2.88
C ASN A 269 -19.54 10.58 -2.61
N SER A 270 -19.67 9.53 -1.78
CA SER A 270 -18.58 8.61 -1.45
C SER A 270 -18.71 7.25 -2.15
N THR A 271 -19.83 7.01 -2.84
CA THR A 271 -20.07 5.75 -3.54
C THR A 271 -19.00 5.52 -4.62
N GLY A 272 -18.38 4.33 -4.60
CA GLY A 272 -17.36 3.95 -5.57
C GLY A 272 -15.94 4.48 -5.32
N ILE A 273 -15.71 5.21 -4.21
CA ILE A 273 -14.36 5.62 -3.85
C ILE A 273 -13.49 4.41 -3.50
N ARG A 274 -12.28 4.37 -4.06
CA ARG A 274 -11.29 3.36 -3.73
C ARG A 274 -10.43 3.86 -2.58
N LEU A 275 -10.37 3.11 -1.48
CA LEU A 275 -9.52 3.44 -0.35
C LEU A 275 -8.05 3.10 -0.58
N TRP A 276 -7.76 2.26 -1.55
CA TRP A 276 -6.41 1.92 -1.98
C TRP A 276 -6.38 1.41 -3.42
N PHE A 277 -5.22 1.48 -4.01
CA PHE A 277 -4.98 0.96 -5.35
C PHE A 277 -3.50 0.63 -5.54
N CYS A 278 -3.18 -0.22 -6.52
CA CYS A 278 -1.81 -0.47 -6.95
C CYS A 278 -1.70 -0.42 -8.48
N SER A 279 -0.49 -0.19 -8.95
CA SER A 279 -0.18 -0.21 -10.39
C SER A 279 -0.54 -1.54 -11.04
N ARG A 280 -0.74 -1.51 -12.36
CA ARG A 280 -1.14 -2.69 -13.15
C ARG A 280 -0.14 -3.83 -13.04
N SER A 281 1.17 -3.54 -13.01
CA SER A 281 2.23 -4.51 -12.80
C SER A 281 2.07 -5.27 -11.48
N LEU A 282 1.86 -4.53 -10.38
CA LEU A 282 1.66 -5.11 -9.05
C LEU A 282 0.32 -5.84 -8.92
N SER A 283 -0.74 -5.37 -9.59
CA SER A 283 -2.07 -5.98 -9.48
C SER A 283 -2.09 -7.46 -9.90
N LYS A 284 -1.22 -7.85 -10.82
CA LYS A 284 -1.08 -9.22 -11.32
C LYS A 284 -0.30 -10.13 -10.36
N LEU A 285 0.50 -9.58 -9.44
CA LEU A 285 1.34 -10.35 -8.54
C LEU A 285 0.54 -10.85 -7.33
N ASN A 286 0.22 -12.12 -7.33
CA ASN A 286 -0.49 -12.81 -6.25
C ASN A 286 0.45 -13.78 -5.52
N LYS A 287 -0.09 -14.59 -4.61
CA LYS A 287 0.64 -15.73 -4.06
C LYS A 287 0.85 -16.78 -5.17
N ILE A 288 2.04 -17.34 -5.24
CA ILE A 288 2.31 -18.55 -6.01
C ILE A 288 1.71 -19.70 -5.24
N SER A 289 0.96 -20.57 -5.88
CA SER A 289 0.37 -21.75 -5.21
C SER A 289 0.34 -22.92 -6.17
N ASP A 290 0.92 -24.03 -5.74
CA ASP A 290 0.98 -25.26 -6.52
C ASP A 290 1.01 -26.50 -5.61
N PHE A 291 0.87 -27.70 -6.22
CA PHE A 291 1.03 -28.97 -5.53
C PHE A 291 2.50 -29.17 -5.13
N ILE A 292 2.71 -29.89 -4.02
CA ILE A 292 4.07 -30.09 -3.47
C ILE A 292 4.89 -31.04 -4.36
N GLU A 293 4.26 -32.06 -4.90
CA GLU A 293 4.98 -33.19 -5.55
C GLU A 293 5.94 -32.77 -6.68
N PRO A 294 5.55 -31.88 -7.64
CA PRO A 294 6.47 -31.44 -8.68
C PRO A 294 7.67 -30.59 -8.17
N PHE A 295 7.56 -30.06 -6.96
CA PHE A 295 8.54 -29.12 -6.38
C PHE A 295 9.23 -29.67 -5.12
N LYS A 296 9.14 -30.97 -4.86
CA LYS A 296 9.54 -31.60 -3.62
C LYS A 296 10.97 -31.22 -3.17
N PHE A 297 11.93 -31.26 -4.08
CA PHE A 297 13.34 -30.94 -3.78
C PHE A 297 13.56 -29.46 -3.53
N ASP A 298 13.01 -28.58 -4.37
CA ASP A 298 13.09 -27.12 -4.18
C ASP A 298 12.40 -26.72 -2.89
N LEU A 299 11.26 -27.34 -2.58
CA LEU A 299 10.48 -27.06 -1.38
C LEU A 299 11.21 -27.50 -0.11
N LEU A 300 11.92 -28.63 -0.14
CA LEU A 300 12.72 -29.07 0.99
C LEU A 300 13.82 -28.06 1.34
N ALA A 301 14.53 -27.55 0.34
CA ALA A 301 15.54 -26.51 0.52
C ALA A 301 14.92 -25.20 1.05
N ILE A 302 13.73 -24.82 0.55
CA ILE A 302 13.00 -23.64 1.03
C ILE A 302 12.56 -23.81 2.46
N VAL A 303 11.98 -24.95 2.85
CA VAL A 303 11.55 -25.25 4.22
C VAL A 303 12.74 -25.24 5.16
N THR A 304 13.88 -25.82 4.76
CA THR A 304 15.12 -25.75 5.54
C THR A 304 15.59 -24.33 5.76
N ALA A 305 15.47 -23.47 4.75
CA ALA A 305 15.88 -22.07 4.86
C ALA A 305 14.98 -21.22 5.79
N VAL A 306 13.72 -21.62 5.96
CA VAL A 306 12.75 -20.88 6.79
C VAL A 306 12.49 -21.51 8.16
N LYS A 307 13.07 -22.67 8.47
CA LYS A 307 12.80 -23.42 9.72
C LYS A 307 13.03 -22.62 11.00
N ASP A 308 14.00 -21.70 11.00
CA ASP A 308 14.34 -20.88 12.16
C ASP A 308 13.61 -19.52 12.17
N THR A 309 12.57 -19.37 11.33
CA THR A 309 11.75 -18.17 11.26
C THR A 309 10.47 -18.33 12.08
N LEU A 310 9.61 -17.29 12.10
CA LEU A 310 8.35 -17.38 12.82
C LEU A 310 7.43 -18.41 12.17
N GLU A 311 7.25 -19.53 12.85
CA GLU A 311 6.30 -20.59 12.47
C GLU A 311 4.95 -20.36 13.17
N VAL A 312 3.87 -20.50 12.42
CA VAL A 312 2.49 -20.47 12.92
C VAL A 312 1.78 -21.73 12.43
N ILE A 313 1.44 -22.59 13.37
CA ILE A 313 0.74 -23.84 13.09
C ILE A 313 -0.74 -23.64 13.35
N HIS A 314 -1.56 -23.93 12.36
CA HIS A 314 -3.01 -24.02 12.43
C HIS A 314 -3.44 -25.47 12.14
N GLU A 315 -4.66 -25.84 12.48
CA GLU A 315 -5.22 -27.17 12.27
C GLU A 315 -5.01 -27.73 10.86
N TYR A 316 -5.08 -26.86 9.84
CA TYR A 316 -5.00 -27.25 8.41
C TYR A 316 -3.86 -26.58 7.64
N CYS A 317 -2.99 -25.83 8.30
CA CYS A 317 -1.98 -25.04 7.62
C CYS A 317 -0.80 -24.71 8.53
N THR A 318 0.42 -24.98 8.08
CA THR A 318 1.65 -24.45 8.69
C THR A 318 2.15 -23.29 7.85
N SER A 319 2.41 -22.16 8.48
CA SER A 319 2.91 -20.94 7.82
C SER A 319 4.21 -20.46 8.45
N TYR A 320 5.22 -20.18 7.61
CA TYR A 320 6.48 -19.60 7.99
C TYR A 320 6.51 -18.15 7.53
N PHE A 321 6.76 -17.21 8.45
CA PHE A 321 6.88 -15.79 8.17
C PHE A 321 8.34 -15.36 8.30
N PHE A 322 8.89 -14.78 7.25
CA PHE A 322 10.32 -14.48 7.17
C PHE A 322 10.61 -13.10 6.60
N SER A 323 11.79 -12.60 6.92
CA SER A 323 12.45 -11.53 6.16
C SER A 323 13.44 -12.17 5.19
N PHE A 324 13.38 -11.80 3.92
CA PHE A 324 14.23 -12.38 2.89
C PHE A 324 15.73 -12.23 3.18
N SER A 325 16.12 -11.18 3.92
CA SER A 325 17.50 -10.95 4.37
C SER A 325 18.02 -12.00 5.34
N ASN A 326 17.12 -12.65 6.09
CA ASN A 326 17.48 -13.54 7.21
C ASN A 326 17.44 -15.03 6.84
N LEU A 327 17.21 -15.34 5.57
CA LEU A 327 17.12 -16.72 5.09
C LEU A 327 18.51 -17.32 4.86
N LEU A 328 18.62 -18.63 5.07
CA LEU A 328 19.81 -19.41 4.72
C LEU A 328 20.08 -19.36 3.21
N PRO A 329 21.35 -19.34 2.76
CA PRO A 329 21.71 -19.03 1.36
C PRO A 329 21.03 -19.89 0.30
N ASP A 330 21.06 -21.21 0.42
CA ASP A 330 20.61 -22.15 -0.62
C ASP A 330 19.11 -22.01 -0.91
N GLY A 331 18.28 -22.11 0.11
CA GLY A 331 16.83 -21.96 -0.06
C GLY A 331 16.43 -20.52 -0.42
N LYS A 332 17.20 -19.52 0.03
CA LYS A 332 17.03 -18.12 -0.37
C LYS A 332 17.20 -17.92 -1.86
N GLU A 333 18.25 -18.55 -2.46
CA GLU A 333 18.52 -18.44 -3.89
C GLU A 333 17.41 -19.09 -4.72
N ILE A 334 17.00 -20.30 -4.34
CA ILE A 334 15.89 -21.02 -5.01
C ILE A 334 14.61 -20.20 -4.94
N MET A 335 14.26 -19.72 -3.76
CA MET A 335 13.08 -18.90 -3.52
C MET A 335 13.12 -17.60 -4.32
N HIS A 336 14.28 -16.94 -4.38
CA HIS A 336 14.48 -15.74 -5.19
C HIS A 336 14.24 -16.03 -6.68
N LYS A 337 14.80 -17.11 -7.22
CA LYS A 337 14.60 -17.51 -8.61
C LYS A 337 13.12 -17.75 -8.94
N ILE A 338 12.39 -18.46 -8.08
CA ILE A 338 10.97 -18.76 -8.27
C ILE A 338 10.15 -17.47 -8.27
N LEU A 339 10.29 -16.64 -7.22
CA LEU A 339 9.55 -15.39 -7.07
C LEU A 339 9.87 -14.40 -8.19
N TYR A 340 11.14 -14.23 -8.54
CA TYR A 340 11.57 -13.32 -9.58
C TYR A 340 11.02 -13.72 -10.96
N ARG A 341 11.13 -15.02 -11.33
CA ARG A 341 10.57 -15.54 -12.58
C ARG A 341 9.06 -15.33 -12.66
N TYR A 342 8.35 -15.60 -11.56
CA TYR A 342 6.91 -15.36 -11.49
C TYR A 342 6.57 -13.88 -11.71
N ALA A 343 7.27 -12.97 -11.06
CA ALA A 343 7.04 -11.54 -11.20
C ALA A 343 7.28 -11.07 -12.64
N LYS A 344 8.38 -11.48 -13.26
CA LYS A 344 8.70 -11.15 -14.67
C LYS A 344 7.66 -11.72 -15.64
N LYS A 345 7.23 -12.96 -15.46
CA LYS A 345 6.17 -13.59 -16.29
C LYS A 345 4.85 -12.81 -16.21
N ASN A 346 4.57 -12.16 -15.07
CA ASN A 346 3.38 -11.34 -14.88
C ASN A 346 3.56 -9.87 -15.28
N GLY A 347 4.68 -9.53 -15.90
CA GLY A 347 4.94 -8.20 -16.47
C GLY A 347 5.40 -7.17 -15.44
N TYR A 348 5.98 -7.59 -14.31
CA TYR A 348 6.67 -6.68 -13.43
C TYR A 348 8.08 -6.42 -13.94
N ASP A 349 8.41 -5.17 -14.15
CA ASP A 349 9.77 -4.74 -14.43
C ASP A 349 10.26 -3.78 -13.33
N PRO A 350 11.35 -4.12 -12.62
CA PRO A 350 11.90 -3.20 -11.63
C PRO A 350 12.49 -2.00 -12.34
N GLN A 351 12.13 -0.81 -11.89
CA GLN A 351 12.67 0.42 -12.47
C GLN A 351 14.19 0.48 -12.31
N LEU A 352 14.86 0.81 -13.40
CA LEU A 352 16.32 0.89 -13.50
C LEU A 352 16.85 2.33 -13.38
N SER A 353 15.95 3.31 -13.28
CA SER A 353 16.28 4.77 -13.25
C SER A 353 16.78 5.25 -11.89
#